data_1dd581b2033ffd45d850532df89756e0
#
_entry.id   1dd581b2033ffd45d850532df89756e0
#
_cell.length_a   1.000
_cell.length_b   1.000
_cell.length_c   1.000
_cell.angle_alpha   90.00
_cell.angle_beta   90.00
_cell.angle_gamma   90.00
#
_symmetry.space_group_name_H-M   'P 1'
#
loop_
_entity.id
_entity.type
_entity.pdbx_description
1 polymer ?
#
loop_
_entity_poly.entity_id
_entity_poly.type
_entity_poly.pdbx_seq_one_letter_code
_entity_poly.pdbx_strand_id
1 'polypeptide(L)'
;MKKTLNHLSIILIMLFLMACEFGSDYTQNIKNLENKNGAVSSTSSLASAAGIDIMKKGGNAFDAIVATGFTLAVTSPSNGNIGGGGFMVARTSEGEIVTLDFREKAPTLSYETMFLDQDGKYSRNLALLSHKSSGVPGTVDGLIKIFNDYGSGNFSLEEILSYSIDYAENGHPINKSSAFGFDFYKHLFLEDEGSTEIFIKDYSLEMRQLQEDVLNGTIPEEEYITKMKNLDQWNEGDIIVQKDLAETLKRIALNGRDGFYKGKTADLIVNEMKANNGLISHDDLKEYNSVYREPIVGNYRGHTVISMGPPSSGGPLIIQMLNMLENFDVASIKRNSTEFVHMLTEVQRLAFADRAIHLGDPDFYPSPVPMLISKEYAKKRLGLVSMDKATPSTDIAAGTLYPESTETTHYSAMDKFGNTVGITTTINLSYGNKKIVDGAGFLLNNEMDDFATAPGVQNAFGLIGYEANSIKPAKRPLSSMSPTIILNKDGEPLMTIGAAGGSRIITSVLQVIISVIDHNLDIQEAVNLGRTHSQWIPDVVRFEGKNENNNSTNKFVPSLTTKQIEELKSLNHKFEDGNVENGIYYLARAHGIMYKKGQFITGVDWRGNGEISDGITY
;
A
#
# COMPACT_ATOMS: atom_id res chain seq x y z
N MET A 1 34.04 -37.57 36.49
CA MET A 1 33.19 -37.37 35.31
C MET A 1 31.72 -37.08 35.57
N LYS A 2 31.09 -37.39 36.69
CA LYS A 2 29.66 -37.06 36.95
C LYS A 2 29.40 -35.66 37.53
N LYS A 3 30.38 -34.91 38.04
CA LYS A 3 30.19 -33.54 38.57
C LYS A 3 30.35 -32.44 37.52
N THR A 4 31.01 -32.69 36.41
CA THR A 4 31.19 -31.71 35.31
C THR A 4 29.99 -31.64 34.36
N LEU A 5 29.20 -32.71 34.25
CA LEU A 5 28.00 -32.71 33.41
C LEU A 5 26.84 -31.88 34.01
N ASN A 6 26.75 -31.82 35.36
CA ASN A 6 25.66 -31.04 36.01
C ASN A 6 25.87 -29.52 35.93
N HIS A 7 27.10 -29.03 35.80
CA HIS A 7 27.34 -27.59 35.67
C HIS A 7 27.10 -27.09 34.24
N LEU A 8 27.33 -27.88 33.20
CA LEU A 8 27.01 -27.52 31.82
C LEU A 8 25.49 -27.46 31.60
N SER A 9 24.71 -28.38 32.18
CA SER A 9 23.27 -28.40 32.09
C SER A 9 22.62 -27.21 32.82
N ILE A 10 23.16 -26.76 33.95
CA ILE A 10 22.66 -25.59 34.69
C ILE A 10 23.00 -24.30 33.96
N ILE A 11 24.16 -24.19 33.31
CA ILE A 11 24.54 -23.03 32.51
C ILE A 11 23.67 -22.93 31.22
N LEU A 12 23.37 -24.06 30.58
CA LEU A 12 22.45 -24.07 29.41
C LEU A 12 21.01 -23.71 29.78
N ILE A 13 20.51 -24.14 30.96
CA ILE A 13 19.20 -23.79 31.47
C ILE A 13 19.14 -22.31 31.86
N MET A 14 20.19 -21.74 32.45
CA MET A 14 20.27 -20.30 32.74
C MET A 14 20.36 -19.44 31.47
N LEU A 15 21.08 -19.91 30.44
CA LEU A 15 21.09 -19.21 29.13
C LEU A 15 19.73 -19.28 28.42
N PHE A 16 19.01 -20.40 28.56
CA PHE A 16 17.67 -20.55 28.00
C PHE A 16 16.60 -19.71 28.76
N LEU A 17 16.75 -19.57 30.09
CA LEU A 17 15.89 -18.71 30.91
C LEU A 17 16.18 -17.22 30.67
N MET A 18 17.46 -16.82 30.44
CA MET A 18 17.78 -15.45 30.03
C MET A 18 17.25 -15.11 28.62
N ALA A 19 17.25 -16.05 27.67
CA ALA A 19 16.67 -15.84 26.35
C ALA A 19 15.13 -15.72 26.38
N CYS A 20 14.45 -16.39 27.33
CA CYS A 20 13.00 -16.24 27.52
C CYS A 20 12.61 -14.96 28.27
N GLU A 21 13.47 -14.40 29.13
CA GLU A 21 13.21 -13.10 29.79
C GLU A 21 13.43 -11.92 28.83
N PHE A 22 14.33 -12.02 27.86
CA PHE A 22 14.51 -10.97 26.85
C PHE A 22 13.34 -10.84 25.87
N GLY A 23 12.52 -11.90 25.68
CA GLY A 23 11.36 -11.88 24.79
C GLY A 23 10.10 -11.26 25.41
N SER A 24 9.95 -11.27 26.75
CA SER A 24 8.76 -10.76 27.43
C SER A 24 8.90 -9.31 27.95
N ASP A 25 10.12 -8.85 28.19
CA ASP A 25 10.39 -7.49 28.67
C ASP A 25 10.38 -6.44 27.54
N TYR A 26 10.58 -6.86 26.28
CA TYR A 26 10.58 -5.90 25.15
C TYR A 26 9.19 -5.29 24.90
N THR A 27 8.13 -6.01 25.25
CA THR A 27 6.73 -5.52 25.08
C THR A 27 6.22 -4.73 26.29
N GLN A 28 6.84 -4.82 27.47
CA GLN A 28 6.40 -4.07 28.66
C GLN A 28 7.18 -2.77 28.90
N ASN A 29 8.41 -2.62 28.42
CA ASN A 29 9.20 -1.41 28.61
C ASN A 29 8.90 -0.26 27.63
N ILE A 30 8.10 -0.49 26.57
CA ILE A 30 7.70 0.56 25.61
C ILE A 30 6.66 1.53 26.21
N LYS A 31 6.02 1.19 27.33
CA LYS A 31 4.95 2.01 27.94
C LYS A 31 5.38 3.29 28.69
N ASN A 32 6.67 3.55 28.86
CA ASN A 32 7.16 4.69 29.66
C ASN A 32 8.19 5.59 28.96
N LEU A 33 8.42 5.45 27.66
CA LEU A 33 9.18 6.44 26.91
C LEU A 33 8.28 7.65 26.65
N GLU A 34 8.74 8.84 26.99
CA GLU A 34 8.05 10.08 26.64
C GLU A 34 7.98 10.17 25.11
N ASN A 35 6.82 9.90 24.51
CA ASN A 35 6.54 9.92 23.06
C ASN A 35 6.62 11.33 22.48
N LYS A 36 7.77 12.00 22.65
CA LYS A 36 7.92 13.44 22.37
C LYS A 36 8.93 13.78 21.27
N ASN A 37 9.74 12.82 20.86
CA ASN A 37 10.84 13.10 19.91
C ASN A 37 10.51 12.72 18.48
N GLY A 38 9.67 11.72 18.25
CA GLY A 38 9.25 11.32 16.91
C GLY A 38 8.51 9.98 16.88
N ALA A 39 8.00 9.65 15.71
CA ALA A 39 7.29 8.40 15.45
C ALA A 39 7.48 7.93 14.01
N VAL A 40 7.46 6.61 13.83
CA VAL A 40 7.34 5.93 12.52
C VAL A 40 6.23 4.90 12.61
N SER A 41 5.41 4.80 11.58
CA SER A 41 4.34 3.80 11.44
C SER A 41 4.42 3.13 10.07
N SER A 42 4.44 1.80 10.04
CA SER A 42 4.49 1.01 8.80
C SER A 42 3.86 -0.38 8.97
N THR A 43 3.83 -1.17 7.89
CA THR A 43 3.37 -2.56 7.90
C THR A 43 4.43 -3.57 8.40
N SER A 44 5.63 -3.13 8.79
CA SER A 44 6.70 -3.99 9.28
C SER A 44 7.36 -3.39 10.50
N SER A 45 7.40 -4.15 11.62
CA SER A 45 8.09 -3.75 12.84
C SER A 45 9.59 -3.50 12.61
N LEU A 46 10.23 -4.31 11.76
CA LEU A 46 11.64 -4.15 11.41
C LEU A 46 11.88 -2.85 10.65
N ALA A 47 10.99 -2.49 9.72
CA ALA A 47 11.09 -1.26 8.96
C ALA A 47 10.81 -0.01 9.83
N SER A 48 9.80 -0.06 10.71
CA SER A 48 9.55 1.01 11.67
C SER A 48 10.72 1.19 12.63
N ALA A 49 11.33 0.09 13.10
CA ALA A 49 12.50 0.13 13.97
C ALA A 49 13.72 0.77 13.27
N ALA A 50 13.97 0.44 12.00
CA ALA A 50 15.04 1.05 11.21
C ALA A 50 14.87 2.58 11.13
N GLY A 51 13.67 3.06 10.78
CA GLY A 51 13.40 4.50 10.73
C GLY A 51 13.56 5.21 12.07
N ILE A 52 13.07 4.62 13.18
CA ILE A 52 13.24 5.17 14.53
C ILE A 52 14.70 5.21 14.96
N ASP A 53 15.49 4.19 14.61
CA ASP A 53 16.91 4.17 14.99
C ASP A 53 17.70 5.26 14.25
N ILE A 54 17.39 5.51 12.99
CA ILE A 54 17.94 6.67 12.23
C ILE A 54 17.59 7.99 12.94
N MET A 55 16.33 8.20 13.35
CA MET A 55 15.95 9.41 14.10
C MET A 55 16.68 9.53 15.45
N LYS A 56 16.82 8.43 16.20
CA LYS A 56 17.56 8.39 17.46
C LYS A 56 19.03 8.75 17.30
N LYS A 57 19.63 8.41 16.16
CA LYS A 57 21.01 8.75 15.80
C LYS A 57 21.17 10.17 15.24
N GLY A 58 20.10 10.96 15.17
CA GLY A 58 20.14 12.36 14.76
C GLY A 58 19.65 12.65 13.35
N GLY A 59 18.99 11.69 12.70
CA GLY A 59 18.26 11.89 11.45
C GLY A 59 16.93 12.62 11.67
N ASN A 60 16.40 13.18 10.60
CA ASN A 60 15.06 13.77 10.55
C ASN A 60 14.00 12.76 10.05
N ALA A 61 12.74 13.18 9.95
CA ALA A 61 11.66 12.33 9.45
C ALA A 61 11.88 11.87 8.00
N PHE A 62 12.62 12.64 7.18
CA PHE A 62 12.91 12.26 5.79
C PHE A 62 13.98 11.15 5.72
N ASP A 63 15.03 11.21 6.54
CA ASP A 63 16.00 10.12 6.66
C ASP A 63 15.31 8.83 7.13
N ALA A 64 14.46 8.96 8.15
CA ALA A 64 13.72 7.84 8.71
C ALA A 64 12.78 7.18 7.69
N ILE A 65 12.04 7.97 6.91
CA ILE A 65 11.08 7.44 5.94
C ILE A 65 11.79 6.71 4.79
N VAL A 66 12.97 7.17 4.37
CA VAL A 66 13.79 6.52 3.34
C VAL A 66 14.34 5.18 3.84
N ALA A 67 14.89 5.14 5.06
CA ALA A 67 15.34 3.90 5.69
C ALA A 67 14.18 2.90 5.84
N THR A 68 13.00 3.37 6.27
CA THR A 68 11.77 2.56 6.37
C THR A 68 11.37 2.00 5.01
N GLY A 69 11.37 2.82 3.96
CA GLY A 69 10.96 2.41 2.60
C GLY A 69 11.84 1.32 2.01
N PHE A 70 13.18 1.45 2.08
CA PHE A 70 14.10 0.40 1.63
C PHE A 70 14.01 -0.86 2.50
N THR A 71 13.77 -0.71 3.80
CA THR A 71 13.60 -1.86 4.69
C THR A 71 12.29 -2.61 4.41
N LEU A 72 11.20 -1.90 4.06
CA LEU A 72 9.93 -2.51 3.63
C LEU A 72 10.09 -3.34 2.35
N ALA A 73 10.96 -2.92 1.43
CA ALA A 73 11.22 -3.69 0.20
C ALA A 73 11.79 -5.09 0.49
N VAL A 74 12.45 -5.26 1.63
CA VAL A 74 13.01 -6.54 2.10
C VAL A 74 12.04 -7.29 2.99
N THR A 75 11.46 -6.60 4.00
CA THR A 75 10.73 -7.24 5.11
C THR A 75 9.22 -7.37 4.87
N SER A 76 8.68 -6.75 3.82
CA SER A 76 7.28 -6.81 3.43
C SER A 76 7.13 -6.87 1.90
N PRO A 77 7.68 -7.92 1.24
CA PRO A 77 7.80 -7.97 -0.22
C PRO A 77 6.45 -8.10 -0.96
N SER A 78 5.35 -8.33 -0.23
CA SER A 78 4.01 -8.31 -0.84
C SER A 78 3.68 -6.95 -1.47
N ASN A 79 4.20 -5.84 -0.90
CA ASN A 79 3.86 -4.48 -1.29
C ASN A 79 5.02 -3.48 -1.12
N GLY A 80 5.90 -3.68 -0.13
CA GLY A 80 7.16 -2.97 -0.02
C GLY A 80 8.06 -3.34 -1.20
N ASN A 81 8.73 -2.37 -1.83
CA ASN A 81 9.36 -2.65 -3.11
C ASN A 81 10.47 -1.65 -3.47
N ILE A 82 11.32 -2.07 -4.41
CA ILE A 82 12.16 -1.21 -5.23
C ILE A 82 11.80 -1.33 -6.73
N GLY A 83 10.95 -2.29 -7.09
CA GLY A 83 10.50 -2.54 -8.46
C GLY A 83 9.15 -1.90 -8.82
N GLY A 84 8.61 -1.05 -7.95
CA GLY A 84 7.33 -0.35 -8.11
C GLY A 84 7.45 1.16 -8.08
N GLY A 85 6.41 1.82 -7.55
CA GLY A 85 6.34 3.28 -7.44
C GLY A 85 5.39 3.76 -6.36
N GLY A 86 5.16 5.06 -6.31
CA GLY A 86 4.31 5.64 -5.27
C GLY A 86 4.25 7.16 -5.25
N PHE A 87 3.75 7.68 -4.12
CA PHE A 87 3.60 9.11 -3.86
C PHE A 87 4.01 9.46 -2.44
N MET A 88 4.61 10.65 -2.30
CA MET A 88 4.88 11.28 -1.01
C MET A 88 4.07 12.56 -0.87
N VAL A 89 3.54 12.78 0.33
CA VAL A 89 3.08 14.09 0.81
C VAL A 89 3.86 14.40 2.07
N ALA A 90 4.46 15.57 2.12
CA ALA A 90 5.28 15.99 3.26
C ALA A 90 5.03 17.46 3.62
N ARG A 91 5.31 17.78 4.89
CA ARG A 91 5.49 19.14 5.42
C ARG A 91 6.85 19.21 6.10
N THR A 92 7.65 20.17 5.73
CA THR A 92 8.95 20.43 6.38
C THR A 92 8.77 21.16 7.72
N SER A 93 9.80 21.17 8.55
CA SER A 93 9.83 21.94 9.79
C SER A 93 9.62 23.45 9.58
N GLU A 94 9.93 23.96 8.39
CA GLU A 94 9.74 25.35 8.00
C GLU A 94 8.32 25.65 7.49
N GLY A 95 7.49 24.61 7.36
CA GLY A 95 6.10 24.72 6.91
C GLY A 95 5.91 24.58 5.40
N GLU A 96 6.96 24.29 4.63
CA GLU A 96 6.84 23.99 3.22
C GLU A 96 6.05 22.69 3.00
N ILE A 97 5.12 22.72 2.05
CA ILE A 97 4.36 21.53 1.63
C ILE A 97 4.96 20.98 0.35
N VAL A 98 5.29 19.70 0.38
CA VAL A 98 5.96 19.00 -0.71
C VAL A 98 5.16 17.77 -1.11
N THR A 99 4.94 17.59 -2.41
CA THR A 99 4.39 16.34 -2.96
C THR A 99 5.29 15.81 -4.06
N LEU A 100 5.64 14.53 -3.98
CA LEU A 100 6.49 13.87 -4.97
C LEU A 100 5.75 12.70 -5.61
N ASP A 101 5.73 12.70 -6.94
CA ASP A 101 5.20 11.66 -7.79
C ASP A 101 6.36 10.80 -8.31
N PHE A 102 6.48 9.60 -7.77
CA PHE A 102 7.39 8.56 -8.27
C PHE A 102 6.62 7.32 -8.73
N ARG A 103 5.38 7.55 -9.27
CA ARG A 103 4.54 6.54 -9.90
C ARG A 103 5.27 5.91 -11.08
N GLU A 104 5.02 4.66 -11.35
CA GLU A 104 5.53 3.94 -12.51
C GLU A 104 5.12 4.63 -13.82
N LYS A 105 5.92 4.47 -14.85
CA LYS A 105 5.59 4.94 -16.19
C LYS A 105 5.40 3.77 -17.15
N ALA A 106 4.45 3.90 -18.07
CA ALA A 106 4.33 2.99 -19.18
C ALA A 106 5.64 2.99 -19.99
N PRO A 107 6.24 1.82 -20.31
CA PRO A 107 7.39 1.74 -21.22
C PRO A 107 7.09 2.40 -22.57
N THR A 108 8.11 2.89 -23.26
CA THR A 108 7.97 3.56 -24.56
C THR A 108 7.40 2.66 -25.66
N LEU A 109 7.52 1.34 -25.50
CA LEU A 109 6.96 0.36 -26.43
C LEU A 109 5.50 -0.02 -26.13
N SER A 110 4.86 0.60 -25.14
CA SER A 110 3.48 0.31 -24.75
C SER A 110 2.48 0.85 -25.78
N TYR A 111 1.36 0.16 -25.92
CA TYR A 111 0.27 0.54 -26.81
C TYR A 111 -1.11 0.19 -26.20
N GLU A 112 -2.14 0.88 -26.62
CA GLU A 112 -3.46 0.91 -25.97
C GLU A 112 -4.11 -0.47 -25.83
N THR A 113 -3.95 -1.35 -26.84
CA THR A 113 -4.61 -2.67 -26.89
C THR A 113 -3.72 -3.83 -26.45
N MET A 114 -2.58 -3.57 -25.79
CA MET A 114 -1.55 -4.57 -25.48
C MET A 114 -2.02 -5.71 -24.55
N PHE A 115 -3.11 -5.54 -23.87
CA PHE A 115 -3.71 -6.53 -22.96
C PHE A 115 -4.97 -7.20 -23.52
N LEU A 116 -5.27 -6.98 -24.79
CA LEU A 116 -6.32 -7.73 -25.48
C LEU A 116 -5.75 -9.03 -26.09
N ASP A 117 -6.52 -10.11 -25.99
CA ASP A 117 -6.20 -11.36 -26.67
C ASP A 117 -6.50 -11.30 -28.18
N GLN A 118 -6.35 -12.43 -28.88
CA GLN A 118 -6.59 -12.54 -30.30
C GLN A 118 -8.04 -12.29 -30.72
N ASP A 119 -8.99 -12.45 -29.76
CA ASP A 119 -10.40 -12.18 -29.96
C ASP A 119 -10.80 -10.75 -29.58
N GLY A 120 -9.83 -9.90 -29.22
CA GLY A 120 -10.04 -8.52 -28.78
C GLY A 120 -10.62 -8.41 -27.38
N LYS A 121 -10.52 -9.47 -26.54
CA LYS A 121 -10.98 -9.48 -25.16
C LYS A 121 -9.82 -9.23 -24.22
N TYR A 122 -10.11 -8.59 -23.07
CA TYR A 122 -9.13 -8.40 -22.01
C TYR A 122 -8.57 -9.74 -21.52
N SER A 123 -7.24 -9.86 -21.56
CA SER A 123 -6.51 -11.01 -21.05
C SER A 123 -5.91 -10.73 -19.69
N ARG A 124 -6.52 -11.32 -18.65
CA ARG A 124 -6.04 -11.19 -17.27
C ARG A 124 -4.57 -11.65 -17.11
N ASN A 125 -4.18 -12.71 -17.78
CA ASN A 125 -2.81 -13.22 -17.72
C ASN A 125 -1.80 -12.23 -18.31
N LEU A 126 -2.12 -11.61 -19.45
CA LEU A 126 -1.25 -10.58 -20.04
C LEU A 126 -1.12 -9.37 -19.13
N ALA A 127 -2.22 -8.91 -18.54
CA ALA A 127 -2.26 -7.70 -17.75
C ALA A 127 -1.68 -7.86 -16.33
N LEU A 128 -1.69 -9.08 -15.75
CA LEU A 128 -1.34 -9.28 -14.35
C LEU A 128 -0.10 -10.14 -14.12
N LEU A 129 0.16 -11.13 -14.98
CA LEU A 129 1.19 -12.15 -14.74
C LEU A 129 2.34 -12.12 -15.77
N SER A 130 2.20 -11.37 -16.87
CA SER A 130 3.26 -11.27 -17.88
C SER A 130 4.25 -10.14 -17.54
N HIS A 131 5.46 -10.22 -18.09
CA HIS A 131 6.45 -9.13 -18.01
C HIS A 131 6.00 -7.84 -18.71
N LYS A 132 5.01 -7.92 -19.64
CA LYS A 132 4.39 -6.73 -20.27
C LYS A 132 3.58 -5.90 -19.29
N SER A 133 3.13 -6.49 -18.17
CA SER A 133 2.36 -5.78 -17.15
C SER A 133 3.20 -4.81 -16.32
N SER A 134 4.52 -4.86 -16.43
CA SER A 134 5.43 -4.04 -15.62
C SER A 134 5.59 -2.63 -16.20
N GLY A 135 5.28 -1.63 -15.38
CA GLY A 135 5.67 -0.24 -15.60
C GLY A 135 7.12 0.00 -15.19
N VAL A 136 7.73 1.04 -15.73
CA VAL A 136 9.10 1.48 -15.38
C VAL A 136 9.11 1.88 -13.90
N PRO A 137 9.93 1.24 -13.05
CA PRO A 137 9.94 1.48 -11.61
C PRO A 137 10.35 2.90 -11.23
N GLY A 138 9.74 3.44 -10.16
CA GLY A 138 10.02 4.79 -9.65
C GLY A 138 10.50 4.85 -8.21
N THR A 139 10.29 3.80 -7.39
CA THR A 139 10.56 3.84 -5.95
C THR A 139 11.99 4.27 -5.61
N VAL A 140 12.99 3.71 -6.29
CA VAL A 140 14.40 4.04 -6.01
C VAL A 140 14.69 5.51 -6.31
N ASP A 141 14.24 6.02 -7.46
CA ASP A 141 14.44 7.43 -7.83
C ASP A 141 13.74 8.36 -6.82
N GLY A 142 12.50 8.03 -6.42
CA GLY A 142 11.75 8.81 -5.44
C GLY A 142 12.43 8.85 -4.07
N LEU A 143 12.81 7.70 -3.51
CA LEU A 143 13.45 7.62 -2.20
C LEU A 143 14.82 8.32 -2.18
N ILE A 144 15.64 8.15 -3.22
CA ILE A 144 16.93 8.83 -3.35
C ILE A 144 16.74 10.35 -3.46
N LYS A 145 15.72 10.80 -4.22
CA LYS A 145 15.41 12.22 -4.34
C LYS A 145 14.97 12.83 -3.01
N ILE A 146 14.12 12.12 -2.25
CA ILE A 146 13.70 12.55 -0.91
C ILE A 146 14.92 12.68 0.01
N PHE A 147 15.81 11.69 0.01
CA PHE A 147 17.04 11.70 0.81
C PHE A 147 17.94 12.89 0.47
N ASN A 148 18.18 13.11 -0.82
CA ASN A 148 19.07 14.17 -1.28
C ASN A 148 18.53 15.58 -1.02
N ASP A 149 17.21 15.79 -1.20
CA ASP A 149 16.61 17.11 -1.16
C ASP A 149 16.18 17.53 0.26
N TYR A 150 15.82 16.56 1.14
CA TYR A 150 15.23 16.82 2.46
C TYR A 150 15.88 16.06 3.63
N GLY A 151 16.79 15.15 3.37
CA GLY A 151 17.55 14.45 4.42
C GLY A 151 18.30 15.43 5.32
N SER A 152 18.59 15.04 6.54
CA SER A 152 19.29 15.87 7.53
C SER A 152 20.74 16.25 7.14
N GLY A 153 21.33 15.52 6.21
CA GLY A 153 22.76 15.63 5.87
C GLY A 153 23.71 14.96 6.88
N ASN A 154 23.18 14.31 7.90
CA ASN A 154 23.96 13.64 8.94
C ASN A 154 24.36 12.20 8.58
N PHE A 155 23.80 11.64 7.52
CA PHE A 155 23.98 10.25 7.11
C PHE A 155 24.42 10.13 5.67
N SER A 156 25.25 9.14 5.39
CA SER A 156 25.47 8.65 4.04
C SER A 156 24.29 7.74 3.61
N LEU A 157 24.12 7.55 2.32
CA LEU A 157 23.11 6.62 1.81
C LEU A 157 23.40 5.17 2.23
N GLU A 158 24.67 4.80 2.38
CA GLU A 158 25.10 3.50 2.89
C GLU A 158 24.61 3.25 4.33
N GLU A 159 24.67 4.28 5.19
CA GLU A 159 24.15 4.19 6.55
C GLU A 159 22.63 4.06 6.57
N ILE A 160 21.91 4.79 5.72
CA ILE A 160 20.45 4.71 5.58
C ILE A 160 20.01 3.32 5.10
N LEU A 161 20.71 2.72 4.14
CA LEU A 161 20.38 1.41 3.59
C LEU A 161 20.95 0.23 4.40
N SER A 162 21.76 0.48 5.43
CA SER A 162 22.44 -0.57 6.19
C SER A 162 21.49 -1.64 6.75
N TYR A 163 20.31 -1.23 7.24
CA TYR A 163 19.30 -2.16 7.77
C TYR A 163 18.70 -3.05 6.68
N SER A 164 18.32 -2.48 5.57
CA SER A 164 17.75 -3.24 4.44
C SER A 164 18.78 -4.21 3.85
N ILE A 165 20.05 -3.78 3.73
CA ILE A 165 21.15 -4.64 3.26
C ILE A 165 21.37 -5.79 4.24
N ASP A 166 21.45 -5.52 5.55
CA ASP A 166 21.68 -6.54 6.57
C ASP A 166 20.56 -7.60 6.58
N TYR A 167 19.29 -7.16 6.59
CA TYR A 167 18.14 -8.07 6.54
C TYR A 167 18.06 -8.88 5.26
N ALA A 168 18.44 -8.32 4.12
CA ALA A 168 18.45 -9.05 2.86
C ALA A 168 19.62 -10.07 2.79
N GLU A 169 20.82 -9.69 3.23
CA GLU A 169 22.02 -10.50 3.14
C GLU A 169 22.07 -11.62 4.19
N ASN A 170 21.76 -11.29 5.45
CA ASN A 170 21.87 -12.19 6.60
C ASN A 170 20.53 -12.83 6.98
N GLY A 171 19.44 -12.36 6.38
CA GLY A 171 18.09 -12.85 6.60
C GLY A 171 17.38 -12.18 7.76
N HIS A 172 16.06 -12.31 7.75
CA HIS A 172 15.18 -11.82 8.81
C HIS A 172 14.01 -12.79 9.04
N PRO A 173 13.44 -12.81 10.26
CA PRO A 173 12.26 -13.62 10.52
C PRO A 173 11.05 -13.06 9.76
N ILE A 174 10.31 -13.95 9.08
CA ILE A 174 9.06 -13.57 8.43
C ILE A 174 7.90 -13.54 9.44
N ASN A 175 6.93 -12.68 9.17
CA ASN A 175 5.70 -12.63 9.95
C ASN A 175 4.65 -13.63 9.40
N LYS A 176 3.56 -13.81 10.14
CA LYS A 176 2.46 -14.71 9.78
C LYS A 176 1.83 -14.38 8.41
N SER A 177 1.73 -13.09 8.06
CA SER A 177 1.16 -12.66 6.79
C SER A 177 2.04 -13.04 5.61
N SER A 178 3.37 -12.85 5.75
CA SER A 178 4.34 -13.26 4.73
C SER A 178 4.34 -14.77 4.54
N ALA A 179 4.34 -15.54 5.65
CA ALA A 179 4.23 -17.00 5.60
C ALA A 179 2.97 -17.45 4.85
N PHE A 180 1.81 -16.91 5.22
CA PHE A 180 0.56 -17.18 4.51
C PHE A 180 0.62 -16.77 3.03
N GLY A 181 1.17 -15.59 2.73
CA GLY A 181 1.25 -15.07 1.36
C GLY A 181 2.13 -15.93 0.47
N PHE A 182 3.29 -16.37 0.96
CA PHE A 182 4.20 -17.24 0.21
C PHE A 182 3.53 -18.58 -0.12
N ASP A 183 2.84 -19.18 0.82
CA ASP A 183 2.13 -20.44 0.60
C ASP A 183 0.88 -20.27 -0.29
N PHE A 184 0.15 -19.17 -0.14
CA PHE A 184 -1.04 -18.88 -0.94
C PHE A 184 -0.70 -18.68 -2.42
N TYR A 185 0.39 -17.93 -2.72
CA TYR A 185 0.84 -17.67 -4.08
C TYR A 185 1.87 -18.67 -4.61
N LYS A 186 2.17 -19.73 -3.87
CA LYS A 186 3.14 -20.78 -4.21
C LYS A 186 3.03 -21.24 -5.67
N HIS A 187 1.81 -21.52 -6.14
CA HIS A 187 1.55 -21.99 -7.50
C HIS A 187 1.96 -20.99 -8.59
N LEU A 188 1.94 -19.68 -8.31
CA LEU A 188 2.39 -18.64 -9.24
C LEU A 188 3.89 -18.38 -9.15
N PHE A 189 4.49 -18.50 -7.96
CA PHE A 189 5.94 -18.38 -7.80
C PHE A 189 6.69 -19.49 -8.52
N LEU A 190 6.11 -20.68 -8.61
CA LEU A 190 6.69 -21.82 -9.34
C LEU A 190 6.74 -21.64 -10.87
N GLU A 191 6.06 -20.64 -11.42
CA GLU A 191 6.14 -20.28 -12.84
C GLU A 191 7.36 -19.40 -13.15
N ASP A 192 8.18 -19.06 -12.14
CA ASP A 192 9.32 -18.15 -12.25
C ASP A 192 10.49 -18.65 -11.40
N GLU A 193 11.66 -18.86 -12.00
CA GLU A 193 12.80 -19.48 -11.31
C GLU A 193 13.28 -18.61 -10.15
N GLY A 194 13.44 -17.29 -10.34
CA GLY A 194 13.87 -16.36 -9.29
C GLY A 194 12.90 -16.30 -8.12
N SER A 195 11.59 -16.29 -8.39
CA SER A 195 10.57 -16.32 -7.35
C SER A 195 10.53 -17.65 -6.61
N THR A 196 10.74 -18.74 -7.32
CA THR A 196 10.81 -20.09 -6.73
C THR A 196 11.97 -20.19 -5.74
N GLU A 197 13.16 -19.71 -6.10
CA GLU A 197 14.34 -19.77 -5.22
C GLU A 197 14.15 -19.01 -3.91
N ILE A 198 13.40 -17.93 -3.91
CA ILE A 198 13.24 -17.06 -2.74
C ILE A 198 11.99 -17.41 -1.93
N PHE A 199 10.86 -17.66 -2.58
CA PHE A 199 9.56 -17.75 -1.91
C PHE A 199 9.05 -19.17 -1.69
N ILE A 200 9.72 -20.19 -2.24
CA ILE A 200 9.39 -21.60 -1.97
C ILE A 200 10.37 -22.16 -0.95
N LYS A 201 9.86 -22.49 0.24
CA LYS A 201 10.67 -23.06 1.30
C LYS A 201 11.20 -24.44 0.87
N ASP A 202 12.49 -24.67 1.15
CA ASP A 202 13.18 -25.96 0.91
C ASP A 202 13.06 -26.45 -0.54
N TYR A 203 13.01 -25.55 -1.51
CA TYR A 203 13.00 -25.89 -2.92
C TYR A 203 14.32 -26.58 -3.32
N SER A 204 14.24 -27.87 -3.57
CA SER A 204 15.38 -28.71 -3.88
C SER A 204 15.57 -28.92 -5.39
N LEU A 205 16.78 -29.35 -5.80
CA LEU A 205 17.05 -29.80 -7.18
C LEU A 205 16.09 -30.90 -7.64
N GLU A 206 15.62 -31.75 -6.71
CA GLU A 206 14.63 -32.81 -6.99
C GLU A 206 13.30 -32.23 -7.42
N MET A 207 12.89 -31.10 -6.83
CA MET A 207 11.66 -30.39 -7.22
C MET A 207 11.79 -29.70 -8.58
N ARG A 208 12.97 -29.15 -8.91
CA ARG A 208 13.25 -28.61 -10.26
C ARG A 208 13.11 -29.70 -11.31
N GLN A 209 13.71 -30.88 -11.08
CA GLN A 209 13.60 -31.99 -12.00
C GLN A 209 12.15 -32.43 -12.17
N LEU A 210 11.38 -32.45 -11.08
CA LEU A 210 9.96 -32.78 -11.10
C LEU A 210 9.12 -31.80 -11.97
N GLN A 211 9.45 -30.52 -11.89
CA GLN A 211 8.82 -29.45 -12.71
C GLN A 211 9.17 -29.62 -14.19
N GLU A 212 10.43 -29.90 -14.51
CA GLU A 212 10.89 -30.21 -15.87
C GLU A 212 10.20 -31.47 -16.41
N ASP A 213 10.04 -32.51 -15.58
CA ASP A 213 9.39 -33.76 -15.95
C ASP A 213 7.89 -33.56 -16.29
N VAL A 214 7.18 -32.65 -15.61
CA VAL A 214 5.81 -32.25 -15.97
C VAL A 214 5.79 -31.49 -17.29
N LEU A 215 6.67 -30.48 -17.43
CA LEU A 215 6.75 -29.68 -18.67
C LEU A 215 7.07 -30.54 -19.90
N ASN A 216 7.87 -31.59 -19.69
CA ASN A 216 8.23 -32.55 -20.73
C ASN A 216 7.18 -33.69 -20.90
N GLY A 217 6.10 -33.67 -20.08
CA GLY A 217 5.06 -34.70 -20.13
C GLY A 217 5.49 -36.06 -19.61
N THR A 218 6.57 -36.15 -18.82
CA THR A 218 7.14 -37.39 -18.28
C THR A 218 6.36 -37.87 -17.05
N ILE A 219 5.75 -36.93 -16.31
CA ILE A 219 4.85 -37.23 -15.18
C ILE A 219 3.54 -36.46 -15.33
N PRO A 220 2.42 -37.00 -14.79
CA PRO A 220 1.13 -36.31 -14.77
C PRO A 220 1.17 -35.06 -13.89
N GLU A 221 0.46 -34.01 -14.31
CA GLU A 221 0.30 -32.77 -13.54
C GLU A 221 -0.29 -33.02 -12.12
N GLU A 222 -1.19 -34.00 -11.98
CA GLU A 222 -1.74 -34.40 -10.67
C GLU A 222 -0.67 -34.92 -9.68
N GLU A 223 0.33 -35.62 -10.17
CA GLU A 223 1.43 -36.13 -9.34
C GLU A 223 2.31 -34.98 -8.86
N TYR A 224 2.61 -34.04 -9.74
CA TYR A 224 3.31 -32.81 -9.41
C TYR A 224 2.55 -31.98 -8.35
N ILE A 225 1.27 -31.71 -8.57
CA ILE A 225 0.42 -30.98 -7.62
C ILE A 225 0.40 -31.66 -6.25
N THR A 226 0.37 -33.01 -6.22
CA THR A 226 0.37 -33.77 -4.97
C THR A 226 1.71 -33.64 -4.23
N LYS A 227 2.83 -33.71 -4.94
CA LYS A 227 4.16 -33.50 -4.34
C LYS A 227 4.34 -32.06 -3.88
N MET A 228 3.86 -31.08 -4.65
CA MET A 228 3.89 -29.67 -4.30
C MET A 228 3.10 -29.33 -3.03
N LYS A 229 1.95 -29.99 -2.81
CA LYS A 229 1.17 -29.83 -1.57
C LYS A 229 1.91 -30.36 -0.33
N ASN A 230 2.86 -31.26 -0.51
CA ASN A 230 3.65 -31.85 0.56
C ASN A 230 4.98 -31.12 0.84
N LEU A 231 5.29 -30.04 0.09
CA LEU A 231 6.42 -29.16 0.44
C LEU A 231 6.17 -28.48 1.77
N ASP A 232 7.23 -28.32 2.53
CA ASP A 232 7.18 -27.61 3.79
C ASP A 232 6.59 -26.21 3.60
N GLN A 233 5.71 -25.87 4.53
CA GLN A 233 5.08 -24.54 4.56
C GLN A 233 5.96 -23.56 5.33
N TRP A 234 5.89 -22.30 4.94
CA TRP A 234 6.47 -21.23 5.72
C TRP A 234 5.71 -21.03 7.04
N ASN A 235 6.45 -20.79 8.11
CA ASN A 235 5.90 -20.49 9.42
C ASN A 235 6.39 -19.12 9.89
N GLU A 236 5.61 -18.47 10.74
CA GLU A 236 6.05 -17.27 11.44
C GLU A 236 7.36 -17.53 12.19
N GLY A 237 8.34 -16.66 11.99
CA GLY A 237 9.67 -16.78 12.57
C GLY A 237 10.70 -17.53 11.71
N ASP A 238 10.28 -18.17 10.62
CA ASP A 238 11.24 -18.72 9.65
C ASP A 238 12.08 -17.60 9.04
N ILE A 239 13.34 -17.91 8.73
CA ILE A 239 14.28 -16.93 8.20
C ILE A 239 14.25 -16.95 6.67
N ILE A 240 13.99 -15.79 6.06
CA ILE A 240 14.14 -15.59 4.61
C ILE A 240 15.43 -14.82 4.32
N VAL A 241 16.17 -15.23 3.29
CA VAL A 241 17.42 -14.60 2.83
C VAL A 241 17.28 -14.22 1.37
N GLN A 242 17.66 -12.98 1.00
CA GLN A 242 17.47 -12.39 -0.32
C GLN A 242 18.79 -11.81 -0.84
N LYS A 243 19.77 -12.67 -1.14
CA LYS A 243 21.15 -12.26 -1.47
C LYS A 243 21.26 -11.35 -2.69
N ASP A 244 20.54 -11.63 -3.76
CA ASP A 244 20.57 -10.81 -4.97
C ASP A 244 19.95 -9.43 -4.73
N LEU A 245 18.90 -9.36 -3.88
CA LEU A 245 18.34 -8.09 -3.43
C LEU A 245 19.38 -7.31 -2.59
N ALA A 246 20.12 -7.97 -1.70
CA ALA A 246 21.20 -7.34 -0.94
C ALA A 246 22.27 -6.73 -1.86
N GLU A 247 22.69 -7.44 -2.90
CA GLU A 247 23.64 -6.92 -3.89
C GLU A 247 23.07 -5.72 -4.68
N THR A 248 21.78 -5.74 -5.00
CA THR A 248 21.11 -4.59 -5.64
C THR A 248 21.07 -3.39 -4.70
N LEU A 249 20.72 -3.59 -3.43
CA LEU A 249 20.71 -2.53 -2.42
C LEU A 249 22.13 -1.95 -2.17
N LYS A 250 23.18 -2.78 -2.17
CA LYS A 250 24.58 -2.33 -2.09
C LYS A 250 24.96 -1.45 -3.29
N ARG A 251 24.54 -1.81 -4.50
CA ARG A 251 24.77 -0.97 -5.70
C ARG A 251 24.06 0.38 -5.58
N ILE A 252 22.83 0.39 -5.05
CA ILE A 252 22.08 1.63 -4.79
C ILE A 252 22.77 2.45 -3.69
N ALA A 253 23.16 1.84 -2.59
CA ALA A 253 23.86 2.50 -1.49
C ALA A 253 25.13 3.22 -1.96
N LEU A 254 25.94 2.56 -2.81
CA LEU A 254 27.20 3.08 -3.31
C LEU A 254 27.02 4.16 -4.41
N ASN A 255 26.04 3.99 -5.32
CA ASN A 255 25.93 4.80 -6.54
C ASN A 255 24.64 5.64 -6.60
N GLY A 256 23.83 5.63 -5.54
CA GLY A 256 22.53 6.31 -5.52
C GLY A 256 21.60 5.80 -6.64
N ARG A 257 20.93 6.72 -7.30
CA ARG A 257 20.04 6.45 -8.43
C ARG A 257 20.69 5.58 -9.53
N ASP A 258 21.94 5.87 -9.85
CA ASP A 258 22.66 5.17 -10.92
C ASP A 258 22.92 3.69 -10.59
N GLY A 259 22.93 3.31 -9.30
CA GLY A 259 23.01 1.91 -8.87
C GLY A 259 21.81 1.03 -9.27
N PHE A 260 20.69 1.66 -9.65
CA PHE A 260 19.50 0.97 -10.13
C PHE A 260 19.24 1.20 -11.63
N TYR A 261 19.27 2.46 -12.09
CA TYR A 261 18.85 2.83 -13.45
C TYR A 261 19.98 2.77 -14.49
N LYS A 262 21.21 2.45 -14.09
CA LYS A 262 22.37 2.26 -14.98
C LYS A 262 23.19 1.04 -14.58
N GLY A 263 24.07 0.61 -15.47
CA GLY A 263 25.03 -0.49 -15.22
C GLY A 263 24.34 -1.82 -14.89
N LYS A 264 24.92 -2.57 -13.96
CA LYS A 264 24.57 -3.98 -13.71
C LYS A 264 23.07 -4.20 -13.42
N THR A 265 22.44 -3.38 -12.58
CA THR A 265 21.02 -3.56 -12.25
C THR A 265 20.12 -3.29 -13.47
N ALA A 266 20.39 -2.21 -14.21
CA ALA A 266 19.66 -1.89 -15.44
C ALA A 266 19.83 -2.99 -16.50
N ASP A 267 21.05 -3.55 -16.62
CA ASP A 267 21.32 -4.66 -17.55
C ASP A 267 20.52 -5.91 -17.19
N LEU A 268 20.42 -6.25 -15.89
CA LEU A 268 19.61 -7.36 -15.40
C LEU A 268 18.13 -7.16 -15.71
N ILE A 269 17.57 -5.98 -15.42
CA ILE A 269 16.17 -5.65 -15.74
C ILE A 269 15.90 -5.82 -17.24
N VAL A 270 16.74 -5.24 -18.10
CA VAL A 270 16.52 -5.28 -19.55
C VAL A 270 16.73 -6.68 -20.12
N ASN A 271 17.65 -7.47 -19.57
CA ASN A 271 17.83 -8.86 -19.98
C ASN A 271 16.60 -9.71 -19.59
N GLU A 272 16.07 -9.54 -18.38
CA GLU A 272 14.81 -10.16 -17.93
C GLU A 272 13.65 -9.83 -18.87
N MET A 273 13.48 -8.55 -19.22
CA MET A 273 12.46 -8.11 -20.17
C MET A 273 12.62 -8.73 -21.55
N LYS A 274 13.84 -8.78 -22.09
CA LYS A 274 14.11 -9.38 -23.40
C LYS A 274 13.85 -10.89 -23.44
N ALA A 275 14.23 -11.59 -22.39
CA ALA A 275 14.03 -13.03 -22.29
C ALA A 275 12.54 -13.41 -22.26
N ASN A 276 11.68 -12.55 -21.67
CA ASN A 276 10.29 -12.85 -21.35
C ASN A 276 9.28 -11.94 -22.07
N ASN A 277 9.65 -11.31 -23.18
CA ASN A 277 8.80 -10.42 -23.97
C ASN A 277 8.22 -9.21 -23.19
N GLY A 278 8.92 -8.73 -22.16
CA GLY A 278 8.63 -7.48 -21.45
C GLY A 278 9.03 -6.26 -22.31
N LEU A 279 8.67 -5.06 -21.82
CA LEU A 279 8.79 -3.85 -22.63
C LEU A 279 9.80 -2.84 -22.12
N ILE A 280 10.26 -2.94 -20.87
CA ILE A 280 11.19 -1.96 -20.26
C ILE A 280 12.56 -2.05 -20.95
N SER A 281 13.06 -0.91 -21.43
CA SER A 281 14.35 -0.75 -22.08
C SER A 281 15.35 0.05 -21.26
N HIS A 282 16.62 0.08 -21.67
CA HIS A 282 17.62 0.95 -21.06
C HIS A 282 17.26 2.43 -21.16
N ASP A 283 16.64 2.84 -22.26
CA ASP A 283 16.21 4.24 -22.44
C ASP A 283 15.06 4.58 -21.50
N ASP A 284 14.09 3.66 -21.28
CA ASP A 284 13.02 3.86 -20.30
C ASP A 284 13.58 4.06 -18.88
N LEU A 285 14.56 3.24 -18.48
CA LEU A 285 15.21 3.35 -17.17
C LEU A 285 16.00 4.66 -17.04
N LYS A 286 16.77 5.02 -18.07
CA LYS A 286 17.58 6.24 -18.08
C LYS A 286 16.73 7.51 -17.98
N GLU A 287 15.62 7.56 -18.73
CA GLU A 287 14.73 8.74 -18.84
C GLU A 287 13.68 8.81 -17.71
N TYR A 288 13.60 7.79 -16.86
CA TYR A 288 12.70 7.84 -15.70
C TYR A 288 13.14 8.95 -14.75
N ASN A 289 12.19 9.75 -14.28
CA ASN A 289 12.39 10.75 -13.23
C ASN A 289 11.11 10.88 -12.40
N SER A 290 11.25 10.94 -11.09
CA SER A 290 10.20 11.39 -10.17
C SER A 290 9.99 12.90 -10.29
N VAL A 291 8.75 13.36 -10.06
CA VAL A 291 8.35 14.74 -10.34
C VAL A 291 7.67 15.35 -9.11
N TYR A 292 8.13 16.52 -8.69
CA TYR A 292 7.37 17.33 -7.73
C TYR A 292 6.09 17.84 -8.39
N ARG A 293 4.96 17.66 -7.69
CA ARG A 293 3.63 18.08 -8.14
C ARG A 293 3.07 19.13 -7.20
N GLU A 294 2.14 19.93 -7.68
CA GLU A 294 1.37 20.82 -6.81
C GLU A 294 0.47 20.00 -5.87
N PRO A 295 0.52 20.25 -4.55
CA PRO A 295 -0.33 19.56 -3.60
C PRO A 295 -1.81 19.93 -3.81
N ILE A 296 -2.69 18.98 -3.52
CA ILE A 296 -4.12 19.27 -3.41
C ILE A 296 -4.40 19.70 -1.97
N VAL A 297 -4.89 20.93 -1.81
CA VAL A 297 -5.14 21.54 -0.51
C VAL A 297 -6.62 21.91 -0.40
N GLY A 298 -7.26 21.49 0.69
CA GLY A 298 -8.63 21.85 1.05
C GLY A 298 -8.75 22.26 2.50
N ASN A 299 -9.93 22.75 2.86
CA ASN A 299 -10.26 23.05 4.26
C ASN A 299 -11.51 22.26 4.68
N TYR A 300 -11.42 21.60 5.82
CA TYR A 300 -12.54 20.88 6.42
C TYR A 300 -12.67 21.21 7.91
N ARG A 301 -13.80 21.81 8.31
CA ARG A 301 -14.08 22.21 9.71
C ARG A 301 -12.97 23.08 10.32
N GLY A 302 -12.28 23.88 9.51
CA GLY A 302 -11.17 24.74 9.92
C GLY A 302 -9.80 24.04 9.96
N HIS A 303 -9.71 22.75 9.62
CA HIS A 303 -8.45 22.01 9.45
C HIS A 303 -8.02 22.10 7.99
N THR A 304 -6.70 22.18 7.75
CA THR A 304 -6.16 22.11 6.40
C THR A 304 -5.90 20.64 6.05
N VAL A 305 -6.44 20.19 4.92
CA VAL A 305 -6.27 18.84 4.37
C VAL A 305 -5.34 18.94 3.17
N ILE A 306 -4.21 18.24 3.22
CA ILE A 306 -3.18 18.24 2.18
C ILE A 306 -3.03 16.81 1.68
N SER A 307 -3.17 16.58 0.38
CA SER A 307 -3.06 15.25 -0.21
C SER A 307 -2.44 15.30 -1.60
N MET A 308 -2.21 14.12 -2.19
CA MET A 308 -1.59 14.00 -3.50
C MET A 308 -2.58 14.32 -4.62
N GLY A 309 -2.10 15.09 -5.60
CA GLY A 309 -2.83 15.36 -6.85
C GLY A 309 -2.64 14.27 -7.92
N PRO A 310 -3.30 14.44 -9.10
CA PRO A 310 -3.10 13.53 -10.22
C PRO A 310 -1.59 13.34 -10.57
N PRO A 311 -1.18 12.11 -10.92
CA PRO A 311 -2.00 10.95 -11.28
C PRO A 311 -2.62 10.19 -10.09
N SER A 312 -2.57 10.70 -8.86
CA SER A 312 -3.43 10.19 -7.78
C SER A 312 -4.82 10.83 -7.87
N SER A 313 -5.86 10.01 -7.81
CA SER A 313 -7.24 10.47 -7.66
C SER A 313 -7.61 10.78 -6.20
N GLY A 314 -6.78 10.33 -5.25
CA GLY A 314 -7.12 10.33 -3.84
C GLY A 314 -7.34 11.71 -3.26
N GLY A 315 -6.40 12.64 -3.45
CA GLY A 315 -6.54 14.00 -2.93
C GLY A 315 -7.79 14.73 -3.45
N PRO A 316 -8.02 14.78 -4.77
CA PRO A 316 -9.22 15.38 -5.31
C PRO A 316 -10.51 14.78 -4.73
N LEU A 317 -10.62 13.45 -4.64
CA LEU A 317 -11.82 12.79 -4.13
C LEU A 317 -12.03 13.00 -2.63
N ILE A 318 -10.98 12.91 -1.83
CA ILE A 318 -11.06 13.15 -0.38
C ILE A 318 -11.57 14.56 -0.12
N ILE A 319 -10.98 15.58 -0.77
CA ILE A 319 -11.40 16.98 -0.56
C ILE A 319 -12.81 17.22 -1.11
N GLN A 320 -13.15 16.66 -2.26
CA GLN A 320 -14.51 16.75 -2.81
C GLN A 320 -15.54 16.15 -1.84
N MET A 321 -15.28 14.95 -1.30
CA MET A 321 -16.18 14.30 -0.34
C MET A 321 -16.27 15.08 0.98
N LEU A 322 -15.16 15.59 1.50
CA LEU A 322 -15.15 16.43 2.70
C LEU A 322 -15.97 17.73 2.48
N ASN A 323 -15.84 18.36 1.32
CA ASN A 323 -16.65 19.54 0.96
C ASN A 323 -18.16 19.22 0.87
N MET A 324 -18.52 18.03 0.41
CA MET A 324 -19.90 17.56 0.45
C MET A 324 -20.38 17.33 1.89
N LEU A 325 -19.56 16.68 2.72
CA LEU A 325 -19.87 16.36 4.12
C LEU A 325 -19.98 17.60 5.01
N GLU A 326 -19.36 18.73 4.66
CA GLU A 326 -19.55 20.00 5.40
C GLU A 326 -21.01 20.50 5.40
N ASN A 327 -21.85 20.04 4.47
CA ASN A 327 -23.26 20.38 4.43
C ASN A 327 -24.13 19.60 5.43
N PHE A 328 -23.54 18.66 6.18
CA PHE A 328 -24.19 17.85 7.21
C PHE A 328 -23.57 18.11 8.58
N ASP A 329 -24.34 17.95 9.65
CA ASP A 329 -23.82 17.91 11.02
C ASP A 329 -23.32 16.50 11.35
N VAL A 330 -22.19 16.14 10.72
CA VAL A 330 -21.59 14.79 10.85
C VAL A 330 -21.27 14.44 12.30
N ALA A 331 -20.91 15.42 13.12
CA ALA A 331 -20.60 15.23 14.54
C ALA A 331 -21.78 14.72 15.36
N SER A 332 -23.02 15.08 14.98
CA SER A 332 -24.23 14.61 15.64
C SER A 332 -24.69 13.23 15.17
N ILE A 333 -24.24 12.77 13.98
CA ILE A 333 -24.62 11.49 13.41
C ILE A 333 -23.71 10.39 13.98
N LYS A 334 -24.30 9.41 14.64
CA LYS A 334 -23.52 8.31 15.23
C LYS A 334 -22.72 7.55 14.17
N ARG A 335 -21.41 7.42 14.39
CA ARG A 335 -20.50 6.68 13.51
C ARG A 335 -21.01 5.26 13.27
N ASN A 336 -21.04 4.84 12.02
CA ASN A 336 -21.58 3.56 11.55
C ASN A 336 -23.08 3.34 11.79
N SER A 337 -23.88 4.39 12.07
CA SER A 337 -25.34 4.27 12.02
C SER A 337 -25.83 4.12 10.57
N THR A 338 -27.07 3.68 10.39
CA THR A 338 -27.74 3.59 9.08
C THR A 338 -27.69 4.93 8.34
N GLU A 339 -27.98 6.03 9.03
CA GLU A 339 -27.92 7.39 8.51
C GLU A 339 -26.50 7.78 8.06
N PHE A 340 -25.49 7.48 8.90
CA PHE A 340 -24.08 7.75 8.56
C PHE A 340 -23.65 7.01 7.31
N VAL A 341 -23.96 5.70 7.23
CA VAL A 341 -23.57 4.87 6.09
C VAL A 341 -24.29 5.27 4.82
N HIS A 342 -25.56 5.62 4.91
CA HIS A 342 -26.34 6.13 3.76
C HIS A 342 -25.72 7.41 3.22
N MET A 343 -25.55 8.43 4.08
CA MET A 343 -24.91 9.70 3.72
C MET A 343 -23.53 9.49 3.07
N LEU A 344 -22.69 8.66 3.70
CA LEU A 344 -21.34 8.41 3.22
C LEU A 344 -21.34 7.70 1.86
N THR A 345 -22.26 6.75 1.65
CA THR A 345 -22.41 6.02 0.38
C THR A 345 -22.80 6.95 -0.76
N GLU A 346 -23.77 7.85 -0.53
CA GLU A 346 -24.20 8.82 -1.54
C GLU A 346 -23.06 9.77 -1.95
N VAL A 347 -22.32 10.28 -0.96
CA VAL A 347 -21.14 11.14 -1.19
C VAL A 347 -20.03 10.41 -1.96
N GLN A 348 -19.76 9.17 -1.60
CA GLN A 348 -18.76 8.34 -2.28
C GLN A 348 -19.15 8.07 -3.74
N ARG A 349 -20.41 7.71 -4.02
CA ARG A 349 -20.88 7.47 -5.39
C ARG A 349 -20.64 8.67 -6.30
N LEU A 350 -20.95 9.88 -5.84
CA LEU A 350 -20.74 11.11 -6.61
C LEU A 350 -19.26 11.33 -6.96
N ALA A 351 -18.39 11.18 -5.96
CA ALA A 351 -16.96 11.40 -6.15
C ALA A 351 -16.33 10.36 -7.09
N PHE A 352 -16.66 9.08 -6.94
CA PHE A 352 -16.15 8.03 -7.82
C PHE A 352 -16.68 8.10 -9.25
N ALA A 353 -17.90 8.61 -9.45
CA ALA A 353 -18.43 8.92 -10.78
C ALA A 353 -17.58 9.99 -11.49
N ASP A 354 -17.20 11.03 -10.78
CA ASP A 354 -16.33 12.09 -11.32
C ASP A 354 -14.90 11.58 -11.59
N ARG A 355 -14.36 10.70 -10.72
CA ARG A 355 -13.06 10.05 -10.91
C ARG A 355 -12.93 9.37 -12.27
N ALA A 356 -13.95 8.58 -12.61
CA ALA A 356 -13.92 7.74 -13.80
C ALA A 356 -13.73 8.53 -15.09
N ILE A 357 -14.28 9.75 -15.16
CA ILE A 357 -14.26 10.56 -16.38
C ILE A 357 -13.11 11.56 -16.40
N HIS A 358 -12.78 12.15 -15.23
CA HIS A 358 -12.04 13.40 -15.19
C HIS A 358 -10.59 13.26 -14.74
N LEU A 359 -10.16 12.09 -14.22
CA LEU A 359 -8.84 11.95 -13.64
C LEU A 359 -7.93 11.01 -14.44
N GLY A 360 -6.67 11.41 -14.56
CA GLY A 360 -5.61 10.72 -15.27
C GLY A 360 -4.27 11.40 -15.02
N ASP A 361 -3.24 11.03 -15.78
CA ASP A 361 -1.92 11.67 -15.71
C ASP A 361 -2.03 13.14 -16.20
N PRO A 362 -1.69 14.14 -15.37
CA PRO A 362 -1.82 15.56 -15.72
C PRO A 362 -0.89 15.99 -16.85
N ASP A 363 0.18 15.24 -17.13
CA ASP A 363 1.10 15.51 -18.24
C ASP A 363 0.48 15.12 -19.60
N PHE A 364 -0.60 14.31 -19.60
CA PHE A 364 -1.30 13.80 -20.79
C PHE A 364 -2.76 14.21 -20.87
N TYR A 365 -3.39 14.57 -19.76
CA TYR A 365 -4.81 14.90 -19.69
C TYR A 365 -5.08 16.04 -18.68
N PRO A 366 -5.67 17.15 -19.11
CA PRO A 366 -5.95 18.30 -18.25
C PRO A 366 -7.15 18.01 -17.32
N SER A 367 -6.91 17.37 -16.19
CA SER A 367 -7.95 17.09 -15.19
C SER A 367 -8.50 18.37 -14.57
N PRO A 368 -9.85 18.55 -14.45
CA PRO A 368 -10.47 19.77 -13.93
C PRO A 368 -10.46 19.83 -12.39
N VAL A 369 -9.30 19.58 -11.77
CA VAL A 369 -9.14 19.48 -10.32
C VAL A 369 -9.68 20.69 -9.57
N PRO A 370 -9.39 21.94 -9.95
CA PRO A 370 -9.94 23.10 -9.22
C PRO A 370 -11.45 23.12 -9.13
N MET A 371 -12.14 22.65 -10.17
CA MET A 371 -13.60 22.51 -10.16
C MET A 371 -14.02 21.39 -9.19
N LEU A 372 -13.44 20.21 -9.31
CA LEU A 372 -13.81 19.03 -8.51
C LEU A 372 -13.71 19.28 -7.00
N ILE A 373 -12.69 20.01 -6.56
CA ILE A 373 -12.45 20.32 -5.14
C ILE A 373 -13.15 21.60 -4.66
N SER A 374 -13.95 22.25 -5.50
CA SER A 374 -14.66 23.47 -5.08
C SER A 374 -15.90 23.14 -4.24
N LYS A 375 -16.18 23.98 -3.23
CA LYS A 375 -17.39 23.85 -2.39
C LYS A 375 -18.68 24.08 -3.19
N GLU A 376 -18.63 24.92 -4.21
CA GLU A 376 -19.74 25.15 -5.12
C GLU A 376 -20.11 23.88 -5.89
N TYR A 377 -19.10 23.21 -6.47
CA TYR A 377 -19.31 21.95 -7.17
C TYR A 377 -19.83 20.86 -6.25
N ALA A 378 -19.26 20.72 -5.04
CA ALA A 378 -19.74 19.79 -4.03
C ALA A 378 -21.22 19.99 -3.71
N LYS A 379 -21.66 21.24 -3.50
CA LYS A 379 -23.07 21.58 -3.25
C LYS A 379 -23.97 21.24 -4.45
N LYS A 380 -23.50 21.50 -5.68
CA LYS A 380 -24.22 21.14 -6.91
C LYS A 380 -24.38 19.62 -7.02
N ARG A 381 -23.33 18.84 -6.74
CA ARG A 381 -23.37 17.37 -6.79
C ARG A 381 -24.33 16.79 -5.76
N LEU A 382 -24.35 17.32 -4.53
CA LEU A 382 -25.30 16.90 -3.49
C LEU A 382 -26.77 17.07 -3.91
N GLY A 383 -27.10 18.00 -4.78
CA GLY A 383 -28.46 18.18 -5.34
C GLY A 383 -28.93 17.00 -6.21
N LEU A 384 -28.05 16.05 -6.55
CA LEU A 384 -28.37 14.86 -7.35
C LEU A 384 -28.75 13.65 -6.50
N VAL A 385 -28.55 13.69 -5.19
CA VAL A 385 -28.79 12.56 -4.28
C VAL A 385 -29.92 12.84 -3.31
N SER A 386 -30.55 11.77 -2.81
CA SER A 386 -31.61 11.83 -1.81
C SER A 386 -31.10 11.28 -0.49
N MET A 387 -31.50 11.90 0.62
CA MET A 387 -31.24 11.36 1.97
C MET A 387 -32.36 10.42 2.45
N ASP A 388 -33.45 10.27 1.69
CA ASP A 388 -34.58 9.39 2.03
C ASP A 388 -34.47 8.00 1.39
N LYS A 389 -33.64 7.84 0.35
CA LYS A 389 -33.41 6.59 -0.38
C LYS A 389 -32.11 6.63 -1.17
N ALA A 390 -31.51 5.46 -1.38
CA ALA A 390 -30.32 5.33 -2.22
C ALA A 390 -30.58 5.80 -3.66
N THR A 391 -29.68 6.62 -4.16
CA THR A 391 -29.70 7.07 -5.56
C THR A 391 -29.08 5.96 -6.42
N PRO A 392 -29.80 5.40 -7.42
CA PRO A 392 -29.21 4.41 -8.32
C PRO A 392 -27.97 4.97 -9.02
N SER A 393 -26.90 4.19 -9.10
CA SER A 393 -25.67 4.62 -9.79
C SER A 393 -25.89 4.94 -11.26
N THR A 394 -26.92 4.36 -11.90
CA THR A 394 -27.35 4.68 -13.28
C THR A 394 -27.89 6.09 -13.44
N ASP A 395 -28.42 6.70 -12.37
CA ASP A 395 -28.97 8.05 -12.39
C ASP A 395 -27.89 9.11 -12.14
N ILE A 396 -26.70 8.66 -11.72
CA ILE A 396 -25.51 9.49 -11.57
C ILE A 396 -24.69 9.32 -12.86
N ALA A 397 -24.67 10.39 -13.67
CA ALA A 397 -23.96 10.36 -14.97
C ALA A 397 -22.48 10.02 -14.79
N ALA A 398 -22.04 8.96 -15.42
CA ALA A 398 -20.74 8.49 -15.86
C ALA A 398 -20.62 6.95 -15.86
N GLY A 399 -19.73 6.35 -16.57
CA GLY A 399 -19.48 4.97 -16.99
C GLY A 399 -19.54 3.80 -15.97
N THR A 400 -19.30 2.58 -16.41
CA THR A 400 -19.52 1.30 -15.68
C THR A 400 -18.24 0.78 -15.00
N LEU A 401 -18.26 0.25 -13.75
CA LEU A 401 -17.11 -0.25 -12.97
C LEU A 401 -17.32 -1.64 -12.32
N TYR A 402 -16.23 -2.37 -12.00
CA TYR A 402 -16.18 -3.65 -11.26
C TYR A 402 -15.12 -3.64 -10.13
N PRO A 403 -15.03 -4.66 -9.22
CA PRO A 403 -14.32 -4.55 -7.95
C PRO A 403 -12.79 -4.56 -8.04
N GLU A 404 -12.13 -3.79 -7.16
CA GLU A 404 -10.68 -3.64 -7.02
C GLU A 404 -10.02 -4.67 -6.09
N SER A 405 -8.71 -4.88 -6.28
CA SER A 405 -7.80 -5.62 -5.40
C SER A 405 -7.31 -4.78 -4.20
N THR A 406 -6.69 -5.42 -3.19
CA THR A 406 -6.47 -4.86 -1.86
C THR A 406 -5.01 -4.54 -1.52
N GLU A 407 -4.10 -4.40 -2.50
CA GLU A 407 -2.66 -4.49 -2.27
C GLU A 407 -1.90 -3.19 -2.54
N THR A 408 -1.36 -2.61 -1.48
CA THR A 408 -0.53 -1.38 -1.42
C THR A 408 0.06 -1.31 -0.02
N THR A 409 1.09 -0.52 0.23
CA THR A 409 1.54 -0.22 1.59
C THR A 409 1.64 1.28 1.83
N HIS A 410 1.34 1.71 3.06
CA HIS A 410 1.54 3.08 3.53
C HIS A 410 2.45 3.10 4.74
N TYR A 411 3.32 4.11 4.81
CA TYR A 411 4.19 4.35 5.94
C TYR A 411 4.38 5.84 6.18
N SER A 412 4.57 6.22 7.44
CA SER A 412 4.63 7.61 7.89
C SER A 412 5.77 7.83 8.88
N ALA A 413 6.32 9.04 8.89
CA ALA A 413 7.26 9.51 9.89
C ALA A 413 6.92 10.95 10.30
N MET A 414 7.05 11.24 11.59
CA MET A 414 6.98 12.59 12.16
C MET A 414 8.10 12.77 13.17
N ASP A 415 8.76 13.93 13.19
CA ASP A 415 9.78 14.27 14.16
C ASP A 415 9.40 15.49 15.03
N LYS A 416 10.17 15.70 16.10
CA LYS A 416 9.96 16.81 17.04
C LYS A 416 10.18 18.20 16.44
N PHE A 417 10.76 18.29 15.25
CA PHE A 417 11.00 19.55 14.55
C PHE A 417 9.79 19.98 13.70
N GLY A 418 8.77 19.11 13.57
CA GLY A 418 7.56 19.34 12.81
C GLY A 418 7.62 18.83 11.37
N ASN A 419 8.71 18.13 10.97
CA ASN A 419 8.69 17.40 9.72
C ASN A 419 7.67 16.26 9.80
N THR A 420 6.82 16.21 8.80
CA THR A 420 5.73 15.23 8.70
C THR A 420 5.73 14.65 7.29
N VAL A 421 5.87 13.33 7.17
CA VAL A 421 5.99 12.65 5.88
C VAL A 421 5.05 11.44 5.85
N GLY A 422 4.30 11.31 4.76
CA GLY A 422 3.51 10.12 4.45
C GLY A 422 3.83 9.63 3.05
N ILE A 423 4.14 8.35 2.91
CA ILE A 423 4.39 7.70 1.61
C ILE A 423 3.42 6.54 1.45
N THR A 424 2.81 6.46 0.27
CA THR A 424 2.08 5.27 -0.17
C THR A 424 2.76 4.72 -1.41
N THR A 425 3.18 3.46 -1.37
CA THR A 425 3.90 2.76 -2.44
C THR A 425 3.26 1.43 -2.79
N THR A 426 3.48 0.96 -4.01
CA THR A 426 2.84 -0.25 -4.53
C THR A 426 3.69 -0.94 -5.59
N ILE A 427 3.37 -2.19 -5.86
CA ILE A 427 3.67 -2.95 -7.08
C ILE A 427 2.38 -3.44 -7.74
N ASN A 428 1.26 -2.76 -7.46
CA ASN A 428 -0.13 -3.02 -7.82
C ASN A 428 -0.74 -4.20 -7.04
N LEU A 429 -0.62 -5.43 -7.46
CA LEU A 429 -1.10 -6.60 -6.71
C LEU A 429 -0.05 -7.15 -5.74
N SER A 430 -0.48 -7.96 -4.73
CA SER A 430 0.46 -8.69 -3.86
C SER A 430 1.53 -9.38 -4.69
N TYR A 431 2.80 -9.08 -4.39
CA TYR A 431 3.97 -9.60 -5.13
C TYR A 431 3.98 -9.24 -6.63
N GLY A 432 3.35 -8.14 -7.04
CA GLY A 432 3.33 -7.67 -8.43
C GLY A 432 2.85 -8.73 -9.42
N ASN A 433 3.61 -8.94 -10.49
CA ASN A 433 3.34 -10.02 -11.46
C ASN A 433 3.91 -11.40 -11.05
N LYS A 434 4.44 -11.55 -9.83
CA LYS A 434 5.06 -12.76 -9.26
C LYS A 434 6.35 -13.17 -9.98
N LYS A 435 7.02 -12.23 -10.63
CA LYS A 435 8.30 -12.46 -11.32
C LYS A 435 9.38 -11.63 -10.65
N ILE A 436 10.54 -12.24 -10.42
CA ILE A 436 11.73 -11.58 -9.92
C ILE A 436 12.67 -11.29 -11.07
N VAL A 437 13.31 -10.13 -11.04
CA VAL A 437 14.44 -9.84 -11.94
C VAL A 437 15.61 -10.72 -11.51
N ASP A 438 15.95 -11.71 -12.35
CA ASP A 438 17.03 -12.67 -12.07
C ASP A 438 18.36 -11.97 -11.82
N GLY A 439 19.07 -12.39 -10.77
CA GLY A 439 20.33 -11.79 -10.30
C GLY A 439 20.21 -10.37 -9.71
N ALA A 440 19.00 -9.78 -9.69
CA ALA A 440 18.72 -8.51 -9.03
C ALA A 440 17.83 -8.68 -7.78
N GLY A 441 17.05 -9.76 -7.68
CA GLY A 441 16.36 -10.22 -6.48
C GLY A 441 15.13 -9.43 -6.05
N PHE A 442 14.58 -8.54 -6.88
CA PHE A 442 13.36 -7.79 -6.56
C PHE A 442 12.21 -8.13 -7.49
N LEU A 443 10.99 -8.05 -6.96
CA LEU A 443 9.75 -8.32 -7.69
C LEU A 443 9.42 -7.21 -8.70
N LEU A 444 8.96 -7.62 -9.88
CA LEU A 444 8.41 -6.74 -10.90
C LEU A 444 6.96 -6.34 -10.54
N ASN A 445 6.62 -5.07 -10.75
CA ASN A 445 5.25 -4.59 -10.62
C ASN A 445 4.35 -5.10 -11.78
N ASN A 446 3.05 -5.05 -11.58
CA ASN A 446 2.05 -5.22 -12.63
C ASN A 446 1.14 -3.99 -12.77
N GLU A 447 1.76 -2.83 -12.70
CA GLU A 447 1.09 -1.53 -12.58
C GLU A 447 0.44 -1.05 -13.88
N MET A 448 0.82 -1.64 -15.02
CA MET A 448 0.19 -1.31 -16.32
C MET A 448 -1.29 -1.68 -16.38
N ASP A 449 -1.78 -2.58 -15.49
CA ASP A 449 -3.19 -2.91 -15.36
C ASP A 449 -4.06 -1.76 -14.80
N ASP A 450 -3.45 -0.81 -14.10
CA ASP A 450 -4.15 0.39 -13.59
C ASP A 450 -4.57 1.36 -14.71
N PHE A 451 -4.05 1.20 -15.93
CA PHE A 451 -4.60 1.88 -17.10
C PHE A 451 -5.94 1.32 -17.55
N ALA A 452 -6.71 2.15 -18.26
CA ALA A 452 -7.83 1.67 -19.06
C ALA A 452 -7.29 0.91 -20.28
N THR A 453 -7.52 -0.40 -20.32
CA THR A 453 -7.03 -1.30 -21.39
C THR A 453 -7.66 -1.00 -22.75
N ALA A 454 -8.90 -0.49 -22.78
CA ALA A 454 -9.61 0.10 -23.89
C ALA A 454 -10.80 0.91 -23.35
N PRO A 455 -11.35 1.90 -24.06
CA PRO A 455 -12.55 2.61 -23.63
C PRO A 455 -13.70 1.63 -23.36
N GLY A 456 -14.18 1.61 -22.11
CA GLY A 456 -15.27 0.73 -21.68
C GLY A 456 -14.86 -0.69 -21.28
N VAL A 457 -13.59 -1.07 -21.36
CA VAL A 457 -13.05 -2.33 -20.85
C VAL A 457 -12.52 -2.15 -19.43
N GLN A 458 -12.71 -3.16 -18.60
CA GLN A 458 -12.37 -3.15 -17.17
C GLN A 458 -10.96 -3.69 -16.96
N ASN A 459 -10.20 -3.07 -16.04
CA ASN A 459 -8.96 -3.64 -15.53
C ASN A 459 -9.21 -4.73 -14.46
N ALA A 460 -8.17 -5.30 -13.86
CA ALA A 460 -8.29 -6.31 -12.80
C ALA A 460 -9.05 -5.81 -11.57
N PHE A 461 -9.07 -4.51 -11.37
CA PHE A 461 -9.79 -3.85 -10.28
C PHE A 461 -11.25 -3.52 -10.66
N GLY A 462 -11.63 -3.83 -11.90
CA GLY A 462 -12.95 -3.49 -12.44
C GLY A 462 -13.17 -2.01 -12.62
N LEU A 463 -12.10 -1.20 -12.64
CA LEU A 463 -12.17 0.20 -13.01
C LEU A 463 -12.28 0.31 -14.52
N ILE A 464 -13.35 0.95 -14.98
CA ILE A 464 -13.40 1.45 -16.35
C ILE A 464 -12.69 2.79 -16.37
N GLY A 465 -11.67 2.88 -17.21
CA GLY A 465 -11.09 4.13 -17.59
C GLY A 465 -11.62 4.57 -18.94
N TYR A 466 -11.63 5.86 -19.12
CA TYR A 466 -11.85 6.50 -20.39
C TYR A 466 -10.51 7.03 -20.93
N GLU A 467 -10.55 7.85 -21.97
CA GLU A 467 -9.37 8.43 -22.63
C GLU A 467 -8.37 9.06 -21.64
N ALA A 468 -8.86 9.65 -20.55
CA ALA A 468 -8.02 10.25 -19.50
C ALA A 468 -6.98 9.27 -18.95
N ASN A 469 -7.32 7.98 -18.82
CA ASN A 469 -6.44 6.93 -18.29
C ASN A 469 -6.10 5.84 -19.33
N SER A 470 -6.18 6.09 -20.64
CA SER A 470 -5.74 5.17 -21.69
C SER A 470 -4.22 4.97 -21.65
N ILE A 471 -3.74 3.78 -22.06
CA ILE A 471 -2.30 3.48 -22.17
C ILE A 471 -1.68 4.37 -23.23
N LYS A 472 -0.61 5.08 -22.87
CA LYS A 472 0.26 5.81 -23.80
C LYS A 472 1.72 5.68 -23.34
N PRO A 473 2.71 5.63 -24.28
CA PRO A 473 4.12 5.63 -23.91
C PRO A 473 4.50 6.73 -22.93
N ALA A 474 5.31 6.41 -21.93
CA ALA A 474 5.80 7.30 -20.88
C ALA A 474 4.73 7.91 -19.94
N LYS A 475 3.45 7.56 -20.08
CA LYS A 475 2.34 8.00 -19.23
C LYS A 475 2.33 7.23 -17.92
N ARG A 476 1.88 7.89 -16.85
CA ARG A 476 1.64 7.27 -15.54
C ARG A 476 0.19 6.79 -15.41
N PRO A 477 -0.07 5.59 -14.89
CA PRO A 477 -1.43 5.13 -14.65
C PRO A 477 -2.07 5.88 -13.50
N LEU A 478 -3.40 6.09 -13.59
CA LEU A 478 -4.20 6.67 -12.51
C LEU A 478 -4.13 5.80 -11.27
N SER A 479 -3.98 6.42 -10.09
CA SER A 479 -3.86 5.75 -8.80
C SER A 479 -4.93 6.17 -7.82
N SER A 480 -5.22 5.30 -6.85
CA SER A 480 -6.04 5.60 -5.66
C SER A 480 -5.21 5.84 -4.39
N MET A 481 -3.89 5.73 -4.45
CA MET A 481 -2.99 6.00 -3.33
C MET A 481 -3.14 7.44 -2.82
N SER A 482 -3.43 7.60 -1.53
CA SER A 482 -3.85 8.87 -0.94
C SER A 482 -3.07 9.21 0.33
N PRO A 483 -1.73 9.34 0.28
CA PRO A 483 -1.01 9.88 1.42
C PRO A 483 -1.57 11.28 1.73
N THR A 484 -1.92 11.54 3.01
CA THR A 484 -2.62 12.75 3.41
C THR A 484 -2.06 13.29 4.72
N ILE A 485 -1.87 14.60 4.80
CA ILE A 485 -1.50 15.32 6.01
C ILE A 485 -2.66 16.25 6.40
N ILE A 486 -2.97 16.29 7.69
CA ILE A 486 -3.95 17.21 8.26
C ILE A 486 -3.19 18.17 9.19
N LEU A 487 -3.41 19.47 8.96
CA LEU A 487 -2.98 20.50 9.90
C LEU A 487 -4.18 20.91 10.77
N ASN A 488 -3.92 21.22 12.03
CA ASN A 488 -4.92 21.76 12.94
C ASN A 488 -5.33 23.20 12.54
N LYS A 489 -6.23 23.81 13.32
CA LYS A 489 -6.75 25.16 13.04
C LYS A 489 -5.67 26.26 13.15
N ASP A 490 -4.57 25.96 13.80
CA ASP A 490 -3.43 26.87 13.99
C ASP A 490 -2.34 26.66 12.90
N GLY A 491 -2.54 25.71 11.97
CA GLY A 491 -1.61 25.38 10.90
C GLY A 491 -0.48 24.43 11.28
N GLU A 492 -0.56 23.83 12.47
CA GLU A 492 0.43 22.85 12.94
C GLU A 492 0.04 21.42 12.55
N PRO A 493 1.01 20.51 12.37
CA PRO A 493 0.74 19.12 12.05
C PRO A 493 -0.18 18.46 13.10
N LEU A 494 -1.33 17.94 12.67
CA LEU A 494 -2.22 17.15 13.51
C LEU A 494 -2.00 15.66 13.27
N MET A 495 -2.02 15.24 12.01
CA MET A 495 -1.78 13.84 11.66
C MET A 495 -1.29 13.66 10.22
N THR A 496 -0.60 12.56 9.98
CA THR A 496 -0.37 11.98 8.65
C THR A 496 -1.06 10.62 8.59
N ILE A 497 -1.71 10.31 7.47
CA ILE A 497 -2.52 9.10 7.28
C ILE A 497 -2.51 8.67 5.82
N GLY A 498 -2.50 7.38 5.59
CA GLY A 498 -2.75 6.76 4.32
C GLY A 498 -3.20 5.32 4.51
N ALA A 499 -3.45 4.62 3.42
CA ALA A 499 -3.92 3.25 3.49
C ALA A 499 -3.45 2.42 2.30
N ALA A 500 -3.55 1.10 2.46
CA ALA A 500 -3.44 0.09 1.42
C ALA A 500 -4.84 -0.46 1.10
N GLY A 501 -5.18 -0.75 -0.16
CA GLY A 501 -6.48 -1.36 -0.47
C GLY A 501 -7.17 -0.92 -1.76
N GLY A 502 -6.42 -0.50 -2.80
CA GLY A 502 -6.99 -0.05 -4.08
C GLY A 502 -7.92 1.16 -3.92
N SER A 503 -9.08 1.18 -4.57
CA SER A 503 -10.08 2.28 -4.44
C SER A 503 -10.53 2.53 -3.01
N ARG A 504 -10.49 1.49 -2.17
CA ARG A 504 -10.87 1.55 -0.75
C ARG A 504 -9.90 2.39 0.09
N ILE A 505 -8.69 2.68 -0.41
CA ILE A 505 -7.74 3.61 0.21
C ILE A 505 -8.43 4.95 0.45
N ILE A 506 -9.03 5.52 -0.58
CA ILE A 506 -9.65 6.85 -0.57
C ILE A 506 -10.74 6.94 0.51
N THR A 507 -11.63 5.94 0.53
CA THR A 507 -12.75 5.91 1.48
C THR A 507 -12.32 5.58 2.90
N SER A 508 -11.23 4.82 3.08
CA SER A 508 -10.68 4.52 4.40
C SER A 508 -9.97 5.71 5.01
N VAL A 509 -9.14 6.41 4.24
CA VAL A 509 -8.50 7.66 4.67
C VAL A 509 -9.56 8.71 5.03
N LEU A 510 -10.59 8.89 4.18
CA LEU A 510 -11.72 9.77 4.47
C LEU A 510 -12.39 9.44 5.82
N GLN A 511 -12.67 8.16 6.08
CA GLN A 511 -13.35 7.73 7.31
C GLN A 511 -12.48 7.93 8.57
N VAL A 512 -11.16 7.78 8.46
CA VAL A 512 -10.25 8.13 9.57
C VAL A 512 -10.27 9.64 9.81
N ILE A 513 -10.20 10.47 8.76
CA ILE A 513 -10.25 11.93 8.87
C ILE A 513 -11.53 12.38 9.58
N ILE A 514 -12.69 11.89 9.16
CA ILE A 514 -13.99 12.19 9.76
C ILE A 514 -14.02 11.75 11.24
N SER A 515 -13.52 10.56 11.54
CA SER A 515 -13.51 10.03 12.91
C SER A 515 -12.66 10.89 13.85
N VAL A 516 -11.54 11.42 13.36
CA VAL A 516 -10.67 12.31 14.13
C VAL A 516 -11.28 13.71 14.27
N ILE A 517 -11.75 14.31 13.19
CA ILE A 517 -12.19 15.72 13.18
C ILE A 517 -13.59 15.89 13.74
N ASP A 518 -14.58 15.10 13.25
CA ASP A 518 -15.98 15.28 13.64
C ASP A 518 -16.33 14.53 14.93
N HIS A 519 -15.73 13.33 15.16
CA HIS A 519 -16.02 12.52 16.34
C HIS A 519 -14.95 12.60 17.43
N ASN A 520 -13.89 13.41 17.23
CA ASN A 520 -12.80 13.69 18.19
C ASN A 520 -12.10 12.43 18.73
N LEU A 521 -12.02 11.38 17.93
CA LEU A 521 -11.28 10.16 18.28
C LEU A 521 -9.77 10.39 18.13
N ASP A 522 -8.97 9.59 18.85
CA ASP A 522 -7.55 9.49 18.49
C ASP A 522 -7.37 8.64 17.22
N ILE A 523 -6.15 8.69 16.65
CA ILE A 523 -5.90 8.02 15.36
C ILE A 523 -6.01 6.49 15.49
N GLN A 524 -5.62 5.89 16.63
CA GLN A 524 -5.72 4.44 16.80
C GLN A 524 -7.19 4.00 16.97
N GLU A 525 -8.00 4.78 17.71
CA GLU A 525 -9.43 4.57 17.82
C GLU A 525 -10.10 4.66 16.44
N ALA A 526 -9.75 5.70 15.65
CA ALA A 526 -10.28 5.92 14.32
C ALA A 526 -9.91 4.79 13.33
N VAL A 527 -8.67 4.30 13.38
CA VAL A 527 -8.19 3.18 12.57
C VAL A 527 -8.89 1.87 12.94
N ASN A 528 -9.21 1.65 14.20
CA ASN A 528 -9.87 0.43 14.69
C ASN A 528 -11.36 0.31 14.27
N LEU A 529 -12.04 1.42 13.96
CA LEU A 529 -13.45 1.38 13.56
C LEU A 529 -13.67 0.58 12.29
N GLY A 530 -14.77 -0.17 12.25
CA GLY A 530 -15.24 -0.84 11.05
C GLY A 530 -15.57 0.16 9.93
N ARG A 531 -15.26 -0.19 8.70
CA ARG A 531 -15.36 0.67 7.52
C ARG A 531 -16.46 0.20 6.57
N THR A 532 -16.94 1.15 5.77
CA THR A 532 -17.85 0.90 4.64
C THR A 532 -17.27 1.53 3.39
N HIS A 533 -17.66 1.00 2.21
CA HIS A 533 -17.17 1.48 0.93
C HIS A 533 -18.23 1.36 -0.16
N SER A 534 -18.32 2.37 -0.99
CA SER A 534 -18.99 2.34 -2.29
C SER A 534 -18.15 3.12 -3.29
N GLN A 535 -18.05 2.60 -4.50
CA GLN A 535 -17.23 3.22 -5.56
C GLN A 535 -18.04 3.57 -6.80
N TRP A 536 -19.36 3.83 -6.63
CA TRP A 536 -20.33 4.12 -7.67
C TRP A 536 -20.74 2.86 -8.45
N ILE A 537 -19.85 2.17 -9.15
CA ILE A 537 -20.09 0.90 -9.82
C ILE A 537 -19.00 -0.11 -9.39
N PRO A 538 -19.37 -1.35 -9.04
CA PRO A 538 -20.75 -1.84 -8.93
C PRO A 538 -21.56 -1.05 -7.90
N ASP A 539 -22.88 -0.93 -8.15
CA ASP A 539 -23.84 -0.19 -7.31
C ASP A 539 -24.15 -0.98 -6.03
N VAL A 540 -23.14 -1.15 -5.18
CA VAL A 540 -23.22 -1.93 -3.93
C VAL A 540 -22.52 -1.20 -2.78
N VAL A 541 -22.98 -1.47 -1.57
CA VAL A 541 -22.29 -1.12 -0.33
C VAL A 541 -21.48 -2.32 0.14
N ARG A 542 -20.17 -2.13 0.32
CA ARG A 542 -19.28 -3.09 0.99
C ARG A 542 -19.05 -2.66 2.42
N PHE A 543 -18.96 -3.60 3.33
CA PHE A 543 -18.76 -3.34 4.75
C PHE A 543 -17.91 -4.42 5.40
N GLU A 544 -17.21 -4.07 6.48
CA GLU A 544 -16.44 -5.01 7.29
C GLU A 544 -17.35 -5.69 8.30
N GLY A 545 -17.42 -7.02 8.23
CA GLY A 545 -18.27 -7.87 9.06
C GLY A 545 -17.51 -8.53 10.20
N LYS A 546 -18.22 -9.38 10.95
CA LYS A 546 -17.60 -10.25 11.94
C LYS A 546 -16.75 -11.30 11.26
N ASN A 547 -15.50 -11.46 11.71
CA ASN A 547 -14.67 -12.59 11.33
C ASN A 547 -14.37 -13.43 12.57
N GLU A 548 -14.65 -14.73 12.52
CA GLU A 548 -14.39 -15.67 13.62
C GLU A 548 -12.89 -15.82 13.92
N ASN A 549 -12.02 -15.51 12.96
CA ASN A 549 -10.56 -15.50 13.15
C ASN A 549 -10.05 -14.24 13.87
N ASN A 550 -10.87 -13.24 14.12
CA ASN A 550 -10.54 -12.03 14.88
C ASN A 550 -10.63 -12.20 16.40
N ASN A 551 -10.50 -13.43 16.91
CA ASN A 551 -10.42 -13.72 18.35
C ASN A 551 -9.12 -13.25 19.04
N SER A 552 -8.22 -12.57 18.34
CA SER A 552 -7.09 -11.90 18.98
C SER A 552 -7.59 -10.59 19.61
N THR A 553 -7.77 -10.58 20.90
CA THR A 553 -7.63 -9.52 21.93
C THR A 553 -7.94 -8.05 21.59
N ASN A 554 -8.21 -7.62 20.38
CA ASN A 554 -8.32 -6.22 20.00
C ASN A 554 -9.65 -5.87 19.32
N LYS A 555 -10.53 -5.24 20.08
CA LYS A 555 -11.42 -4.08 19.82
C LYS A 555 -12.04 -3.89 18.42
N PHE A 556 -12.16 -4.94 17.59
CA PHE A 556 -12.88 -4.82 16.32
C PHE A 556 -14.36 -4.53 16.56
N VAL A 557 -14.83 -3.44 16.01
CA VAL A 557 -16.26 -3.11 15.96
C VAL A 557 -16.74 -3.35 14.53
N PRO A 558 -17.64 -4.33 14.27
CA PRO A 558 -18.24 -4.50 12.97
C PRO A 558 -18.80 -3.19 12.45
N SER A 559 -18.64 -2.92 11.16
CA SER A 559 -19.14 -1.68 10.59
C SER A 559 -20.67 -1.63 10.54
N LEU A 560 -21.34 -2.76 10.37
CA LEU A 560 -22.80 -2.88 10.33
C LEU A 560 -23.30 -4.07 11.14
N THR A 561 -24.46 -3.89 11.77
CA THR A 561 -25.27 -4.97 12.35
C THR A 561 -26.30 -5.46 11.34
N THR A 562 -26.85 -6.67 11.52
CA THR A 562 -27.93 -7.21 10.69
C THR A 562 -29.12 -6.26 10.56
N LYS A 563 -29.51 -5.60 11.68
CA LYS A 563 -30.59 -4.61 11.68
C LYS A 563 -30.29 -3.44 10.75
N GLN A 564 -29.08 -2.89 10.79
CA GLN A 564 -28.65 -1.77 9.92
C GLN A 564 -28.60 -2.17 8.46
N ILE A 565 -28.21 -3.41 8.15
CA ILE A 565 -28.24 -3.94 6.79
C ILE A 565 -29.68 -3.96 6.25
N GLU A 566 -30.66 -4.43 7.05
CA GLU A 566 -32.07 -4.43 6.65
C GLU A 566 -32.63 -2.99 6.51
N GLU A 567 -32.25 -2.08 7.40
CA GLU A 567 -32.60 -0.67 7.28
C GLU A 567 -32.04 -0.06 5.99
N LEU A 568 -30.76 -0.33 5.66
CA LEU A 568 -30.13 0.16 4.42
C LEU A 568 -30.78 -0.46 3.16
N LYS A 569 -31.17 -1.74 3.20
CA LYS A 569 -31.95 -2.37 2.14
C LYS A 569 -33.31 -1.69 1.95
N SER A 570 -33.97 -1.30 3.04
CA SER A 570 -35.24 -0.56 2.98
C SER A 570 -35.09 0.82 2.33
N LEU A 571 -33.89 1.41 2.38
CA LEU A 571 -33.50 2.60 1.65
C LEU A 571 -33.05 2.32 0.20
N ASN A 572 -33.22 1.09 -0.31
CA ASN A 572 -32.81 0.60 -1.64
C ASN A 572 -31.29 0.47 -1.86
N HIS A 573 -30.47 0.43 -0.80
CA HIS A 573 -29.07 0.04 -0.98
C HIS A 573 -28.95 -1.45 -1.34
N LYS A 574 -28.01 -1.72 -2.23
CA LYS A 574 -27.64 -3.10 -2.62
C LYS A 574 -26.34 -3.49 -1.93
N PHE A 575 -26.18 -4.76 -1.68
CA PHE A 575 -24.99 -5.37 -1.09
C PHE A 575 -24.46 -6.45 -2.04
N GLU A 576 -23.18 -6.75 -1.96
CA GLU A 576 -22.56 -7.78 -2.78
C GLU A 576 -23.06 -9.17 -2.36
N ASP A 577 -23.48 -10.00 -3.32
CA ASP A 577 -23.99 -11.35 -3.06
C ASP A 577 -22.94 -12.20 -2.32
N GLY A 578 -23.38 -12.92 -1.29
CA GLY A 578 -22.50 -13.73 -0.43
C GLY A 578 -21.85 -12.98 0.74
N ASN A 579 -21.88 -11.64 0.76
CA ASN A 579 -21.29 -10.82 1.84
C ASN A 579 -22.34 -10.23 2.80
N VAL A 580 -23.63 -10.53 2.59
CA VAL A 580 -24.71 -9.87 3.35
C VAL A 580 -24.78 -10.33 4.80
N GLU A 581 -24.35 -11.56 5.12
CA GLU A 581 -24.38 -12.09 6.49
C GLU A 581 -23.11 -11.80 7.28
N ASN A 582 -21.94 -11.86 6.63
CA ASN A 582 -20.64 -11.80 7.32
C ASN A 582 -19.80 -10.57 6.97
N GLY A 583 -20.18 -9.80 5.93
CA GLY A 583 -19.33 -8.73 5.40
C GLY A 583 -18.06 -9.26 4.73
N ILE A 584 -17.17 -8.38 4.34
CA ILE A 584 -15.82 -8.76 3.88
C ILE A 584 -14.83 -8.69 5.04
N TYR A 585 -13.73 -9.44 4.93
CA TYR A 585 -12.74 -9.58 5.99
C TYR A 585 -12.14 -8.21 6.37
N TYR A 586 -11.71 -7.44 5.39
CA TYR A 586 -11.30 -6.05 5.55
C TYR A 586 -11.40 -5.27 4.24
N LEU A 587 -11.58 -3.95 4.35
CA LEU A 587 -11.65 -3.07 3.18
C LEU A 587 -10.29 -2.49 2.79
N ALA A 588 -9.49 -2.09 3.76
CA ALA A 588 -8.18 -1.49 3.57
C ALA A 588 -7.35 -1.60 4.86
N ARG A 589 -6.04 -1.36 4.77
CA ARG A 589 -5.14 -1.21 5.93
C ARG A 589 -4.67 0.23 6.01
N ALA A 590 -4.98 0.92 7.10
CA ALA A 590 -4.63 2.32 7.31
C ALA A 590 -3.54 2.47 8.38
N HIS A 591 -2.52 3.25 8.07
CA HIS A 591 -1.41 3.56 8.96
C HIS A 591 -1.21 5.06 9.04
N GLY A 592 -0.83 5.55 10.19
CA GLY A 592 -0.56 6.97 10.34
C GLY A 592 -0.02 7.33 11.71
N ILE A 593 0.23 8.61 11.90
CA ILE A 593 0.73 9.20 13.13
C ILE A 593 -0.07 10.45 13.42
N MET A 594 -0.47 10.64 14.67
CA MET A 594 -1.09 11.86 15.19
C MET A 594 -0.15 12.52 16.18
N TYR A 595 -0.07 13.85 16.14
CA TYR A 595 0.56 14.66 17.17
C TYR A 595 -0.51 15.42 17.93
N LYS A 596 -0.67 15.11 19.22
CA LYS A 596 -1.70 15.70 20.08
C LYS A 596 -1.16 15.93 21.50
N LYS A 597 -1.31 17.15 22.01
CA LYS A 597 -0.89 17.52 23.39
C LYS A 597 0.59 17.24 23.70
N GLY A 598 1.47 17.46 22.73
CA GLY A 598 2.91 17.26 22.91
C GLY A 598 3.37 15.81 22.83
N GLN A 599 2.53 14.89 22.32
CA GLN A 599 2.85 13.47 22.20
C GLN A 599 2.53 12.95 20.79
N PHE A 600 3.36 12.03 20.30
CA PHE A 600 3.08 11.26 19.10
C PHE A 600 2.25 10.01 19.45
N ILE A 601 1.23 9.76 18.67
CA ILE A 601 0.33 8.60 18.77
C ILE A 601 0.36 7.92 17.39
N THR A 602 0.71 6.64 17.34
CA THR A 602 0.66 5.87 16.11
C THR A 602 -0.70 5.23 15.93
N GLY A 603 -1.24 5.28 14.72
CA GLY A 603 -2.42 4.53 14.29
C GLY A 603 -1.97 3.36 13.43
N VAL A 604 -2.04 2.15 13.98
CA VAL A 604 -1.63 0.92 13.29
C VAL A 604 -2.82 0.01 13.07
N ASP A 605 -2.97 -0.46 11.84
CA ASP A 605 -4.10 -1.31 11.47
C ASP A 605 -3.82 -2.78 11.80
N TRP A 606 -4.73 -3.37 12.56
CA TRP A 606 -4.71 -4.80 12.89
C TRP A 606 -5.20 -5.68 11.72
N ARG A 607 -5.77 -5.06 10.66
CA ARG A 607 -6.25 -5.77 9.48
C ARG A 607 -5.08 -6.29 8.66
N GLY A 608 -5.15 -7.55 8.34
CA GLY A 608 -4.08 -8.28 7.67
C GLY A 608 -3.91 -9.64 8.35
N ASN A 609 -3.42 -10.62 7.64
CA ASN A 609 -3.31 -12.01 8.12
C ASN A 609 -2.17 -12.20 9.16
N GLY A 610 -2.07 -11.29 10.15
CA GLY A 610 -1.03 -11.33 11.19
C GLY A 610 0.23 -10.52 10.83
N GLU A 611 0.15 -9.59 9.86
CA GLU A 611 1.16 -8.55 9.74
C GLU A 611 1.19 -7.75 11.05
N ILE A 612 2.35 -7.72 11.67
CA ILE A 612 2.59 -6.85 12.82
C ILE A 612 2.85 -5.47 12.22
N SER A 613 1.75 -4.76 11.90
CA SER A 613 1.82 -3.34 11.70
C SER A 613 2.33 -2.72 12.99
N ASP A 614 3.42 -1.98 12.92
CA ASP A 614 4.02 -1.41 14.11
C ASP A 614 4.18 0.09 13.98
N GLY A 615 3.79 0.79 15.05
CA GLY A 615 4.05 2.20 15.22
C GLY A 615 4.96 2.39 16.42
N ILE A 616 6.17 2.85 16.18
CA ILE A 616 7.17 3.09 17.21
C ILE A 616 7.26 4.59 17.46
N THR A 617 7.19 4.98 18.73
CA THR A 617 7.43 6.35 19.22
C THR A 617 8.65 6.37 20.13
N TYR A 618 9.31 7.52 20.28
CA TYR A 618 10.44 7.67 21.20
C TYR A 618 10.55 9.07 21.80
#